data_3a7c795758e413ce1212e5c01c99e686
#
_entry.id   3a7c795758e413ce1212e5c01c99e686
#
_cell.length_a   1.000
_cell.length_b   1.000
_cell.length_c   1.000
_cell.angle_alpha   90.00
_cell.angle_beta   90.00
_cell.angle_gamma   90.00
#
_symmetry.space_group_name_H-M   'P 1'
#
loop_
_entity.id
_entity.type
_entity.pdbx_description
1 polymer ?
#
loop_
_entity_poly.entity_id
_entity_poly.type
_entity_poly.pdbx_seq_one_letter_code
_entity_poly.pdbx_strand_id
1 'polypeptide(L)'
;MTVRTPWHLWVIGVIAVLWNGMAAVDFTATATQYEPYMESVAQAVKDHVYALPSWTFAIWGIATWTGLAGSLLILLRRSAAVSLLALSLAGAAGMLLVALVYPAPGGSTGFAAGIVAVAALLDVGQRVARGR
;
A
#
# COMPACT_ATOMS: atom_id res chain seq x y z
N MET A 1 -9.70 33.45 -4.27
CA MET A 1 -9.84 32.49 -5.39
C MET A 1 -10.02 31.09 -4.84
N THR A 2 -11.19 30.53 -5.02
CA THR A 2 -11.40 29.10 -4.75
C THR A 2 -10.87 28.32 -5.92
N VAL A 3 -9.70 27.72 -5.78
CA VAL A 3 -9.16 26.79 -6.77
C VAL A 3 -10.06 25.56 -6.77
N ARG A 4 -10.83 25.37 -7.83
CA ARG A 4 -11.64 24.16 -7.98
C ARG A 4 -10.71 22.95 -8.06
N THR A 5 -10.93 21.99 -7.18
CA THR A 5 -10.20 20.73 -7.22
C THR A 5 -10.51 20.04 -8.54
N PRO A 6 -9.49 19.71 -9.36
CA PRO A 6 -9.73 18.98 -10.59
C PRO A 6 -10.43 17.65 -10.30
N TRP A 7 -11.44 17.29 -11.10
CA TRP A 7 -12.21 16.07 -10.91
C TRP A 7 -11.33 14.80 -10.91
N HIS A 8 -10.23 14.82 -11.66
CA HIS A 8 -9.31 13.69 -11.74
C HIS A 8 -8.59 13.42 -10.40
N LEU A 9 -8.42 14.40 -9.53
CA LEU A 9 -7.91 14.19 -8.17
C LEU A 9 -8.84 13.31 -7.34
N TRP A 10 -10.16 13.49 -7.50
CA TRP A 10 -11.15 12.65 -6.84
C TRP A 10 -11.10 11.20 -7.36
N VAL A 11 -10.99 11.04 -8.67
CA VAL A 11 -10.89 9.71 -9.30
C VAL A 11 -9.62 8.99 -8.82
N ILE A 12 -8.47 9.66 -8.88
CA ILE A 12 -7.20 9.11 -8.41
C ILE A 12 -7.28 8.77 -6.92
N GLY A 13 -7.81 9.67 -6.11
CA GLY A 13 -7.95 9.45 -4.67
C GLY A 13 -8.84 8.26 -4.33
N VAL A 14 -9.97 8.10 -5.00
CA VAL A 14 -10.88 6.95 -4.81
C VAL A 14 -10.20 5.65 -5.23
N ILE A 15 -9.56 5.61 -6.40
CA ILE A 15 -8.81 4.44 -6.86
C ILE A 15 -7.71 4.08 -5.86
N ALA A 16 -6.98 5.09 -5.35
CA ALA A 16 -5.93 4.89 -4.37
C ALA A 16 -6.46 4.30 -3.06
N VAL A 17 -7.60 4.78 -2.56
CA VAL A 17 -8.24 4.26 -1.35
C VAL A 17 -8.69 2.81 -1.56
N LEU A 18 -9.29 2.50 -2.70
CA LEU A 18 -9.71 1.12 -3.02
C LEU A 18 -8.49 0.19 -3.09
N TRP A 19 -7.44 0.59 -3.78
CA TRP A 19 -6.23 -0.20 -3.92
C TRP A 19 -5.54 -0.46 -2.57
N ASN A 20 -5.30 0.60 -1.81
CA ASN A 20 -4.67 0.49 -0.49
C ASN A 20 -5.59 -0.18 0.54
N GLY A 21 -6.90 0.01 0.42
CA GLY A 21 -7.89 -0.68 1.24
C GLY A 21 -7.85 -2.20 1.01
N MET A 22 -7.77 -2.64 -0.23
CA MET A 22 -7.60 -4.06 -0.56
C MET A 22 -6.29 -4.60 0.02
N ALA A 23 -5.19 -3.85 -0.10
CA ALA A 23 -3.90 -4.25 0.46
C ALA A 23 -3.94 -4.35 1.99
N ALA A 24 -4.63 -3.43 2.67
CA ALA A 24 -4.80 -3.46 4.12
C ALA A 24 -5.67 -4.65 4.57
N VAL A 25 -6.71 -4.99 3.82
CA VAL A 25 -7.54 -6.18 4.07
C VAL A 25 -6.72 -7.45 3.89
N ASP A 26 -5.97 -7.55 2.79
CA ASP A 26 -5.10 -8.70 2.51
C ASP A 26 -4.07 -8.90 3.62
N PHE A 27 -3.37 -7.83 4.01
CA PHE A 27 -2.43 -7.87 5.12
C PHE A 27 -3.08 -8.31 6.42
N THR A 28 -4.19 -7.66 6.80
CA THR A 28 -4.85 -7.91 8.08
C THR A 28 -5.41 -9.33 8.16
N ALA A 29 -6.05 -9.79 7.09
CA ALA A 29 -6.58 -11.16 7.01
C ALA A 29 -5.45 -12.20 7.07
N THR A 30 -4.34 -11.94 6.42
CA THR A 30 -3.17 -12.82 6.41
C THR A 30 -2.48 -12.83 7.77
N ALA A 31 -2.24 -11.67 8.36
CA ALA A 31 -1.56 -11.54 9.66
C ALA A 31 -2.38 -12.15 10.81
N THR A 32 -3.71 -12.03 10.75
CA THR A 32 -4.63 -12.60 11.74
C THR A 32 -5.05 -14.04 11.43
N GLN A 33 -4.59 -14.59 10.30
CA GLN A 33 -4.96 -15.93 9.82
C GLN A 33 -6.49 -16.11 9.74
N TYR A 34 -7.17 -15.10 9.18
CA TYR A 34 -8.63 -15.14 9.03
C TYR A 34 -9.05 -16.26 8.09
N GLU A 35 -9.61 -17.32 8.64
CA GLU A 35 -9.83 -18.60 7.95
C GLU A 35 -10.66 -18.46 6.65
N PRO A 36 -11.82 -17.76 6.63
CA PRO A 36 -12.59 -17.63 5.39
C PRO A 36 -11.84 -16.97 4.24
N TYR A 37 -10.91 -16.06 4.54
CA TYR A 37 -10.05 -15.44 3.53
C TYR A 37 -8.92 -16.40 3.10
N MET A 38 -8.29 -17.05 4.06
CA MET A 38 -7.12 -17.90 3.80
C MET A 38 -7.49 -19.20 3.05
N GLU A 39 -8.74 -19.65 3.11
CA GLU A 39 -9.22 -20.79 2.32
C GLU A 39 -9.06 -20.59 0.82
N SER A 40 -9.18 -19.35 0.33
CA SER A 40 -9.03 -18.98 -1.08
C SER A 40 -7.56 -18.87 -1.52
N VAL A 41 -6.62 -18.87 -0.57
CA VAL A 41 -5.18 -18.69 -0.84
C VAL A 41 -4.52 -20.04 -1.06
N ALA A 42 -3.72 -20.15 -2.11
CA ALA A 42 -2.99 -21.39 -2.43
C ALA A 42 -2.06 -21.78 -1.28
N GLN A 43 -1.97 -23.08 -1.01
CA GLN A 43 -1.16 -23.59 0.09
C GLN A 43 0.31 -23.21 -0.01
N ALA A 44 0.89 -23.23 -1.23
CA ALA A 44 2.29 -22.81 -1.44
C ALA A 44 2.53 -21.34 -1.06
N VAL A 45 1.55 -20.46 -1.27
CA VAL A 45 1.62 -19.05 -0.87
C VAL A 45 1.56 -18.93 0.65
N LYS A 46 0.65 -19.65 1.30
CA LYS A 46 0.56 -19.69 2.77
C LYS A 46 1.86 -20.17 3.40
N ASP A 47 2.40 -21.25 2.92
CA ASP A 47 3.65 -21.83 3.42
C ASP A 47 4.81 -20.84 3.30
N HIS A 48 4.89 -20.13 2.16
CA HIS A 48 5.90 -19.10 1.94
C HIS A 48 5.75 -17.91 2.90
N VAL A 49 4.54 -17.37 2.98
CA VAL A 49 4.26 -16.15 3.79
C VAL A 49 4.51 -16.42 5.27
N TYR A 50 4.04 -17.55 5.79
CA TYR A 50 4.21 -17.86 7.22
C TYR A 50 5.62 -18.35 7.58
N ALA A 51 6.44 -18.68 6.60
CA ALA A 51 7.86 -18.97 6.79
C ALA A 51 8.72 -17.69 6.86
N LEU A 52 8.19 -16.53 6.46
CA LEU A 52 8.90 -15.26 6.53
C LEU A 52 9.19 -14.85 7.98
N PRO A 53 10.34 -14.18 8.26
CA PRO A 53 10.61 -13.63 9.58
C PRO A 53 9.50 -12.68 10.04
N SER A 54 9.18 -12.67 11.33
CA SER A 54 8.10 -11.87 11.89
C SER A 54 8.23 -10.35 11.65
N TRP A 55 9.46 -9.84 11.57
CA TRP A 55 9.70 -8.43 11.27
C TRP A 55 9.21 -8.01 9.88
N THR A 56 9.09 -8.93 8.94
CA THR A 56 8.55 -8.65 7.59
C THR A 56 7.08 -8.25 7.65
N PHE A 57 6.32 -8.83 8.58
CA PHE A 57 4.92 -8.47 8.80
C PHE A 57 4.77 -7.02 9.31
N ALA A 58 5.69 -6.56 10.16
CA ALA A 58 5.70 -5.18 10.62
C ALA A 58 5.92 -4.20 9.46
N ILE A 59 6.89 -4.48 8.58
CA ILE A 59 7.15 -3.66 7.38
C ILE A 59 5.93 -3.67 6.44
N TRP A 60 5.36 -4.83 6.20
CA TRP A 60 4.18 -4.98 5.35
C TRP A 60 2.97 -4.22 5.90
N GLY A 61 2.72 -4.33 7.22
CA GLY A 61 1.66 -3.59 7.90
C GLY A 61 1.85 -2.08 7.81
N ILE A 62 3.05 -1.57 8.04
CA ILE A 62 3.37 -0.16 7.89
C ILE A 62 3.10 0.29 6.44
N ALA A 63 3.58 -0.46 5.45
CA ALA A 63 3.38 -0.11 4.04
C ALA A 63 1.90 -0.01 3.67
N THR A 64 1.08 -0.97 4.07
CA THR A 64 -0.34 -1.03 3.69
C THR A 64 -1.20 -0.03 4.44
N TRP A 65 -1.07 0.07 5.75
CA TRP A 65 -1.90 0.97 6.57
C TRP A 65 -1.53 2.43 6.38
N THR A 66 -0.26 2.77 6.25
CA THR A 66 0.14 4.16 5.94
C THR A 66 -0.25 4.55 4.52
N GLY A 67 -0.23 3.61 3.58
CA GLY A 67 -0.73 3.81 2.22
C GLY A 67 -2.22 4.13 2.21
N LEU A 68 -3.03 3.38 2.97
CA LEU A 68 -4.47 3.63 3.10
C LEU A 68 -4.73 5.00 3.77
N ALA A 69 -4.09 5.28 4.90
CA ALA A 69 -4.24 6.55 5.60
C ALA A 69 -3.81 7.73 4.72
N GLY A 70 -2.68 7.61 4.03
CA GLY A 70 -2.19 8.63 3.10
C GLY A 70 -3.15 8.88 1.93
N SER A 71 -3.76 7.84 1.38
CA SER A 71 -4.75 7.94 0.30
C SER A 71 -6.02 8.66 0.78
N LEU A 72 -6.50 8.37 1.98
CA LEU A 72 -7.62 9.07 2.59
C LEU A 72 -7.29 10.55 2.81
N LEU A 73 -6.07 10.87 3.25
CA LEU A 73 -5.64 12.26 3.45
C LEU A 73 -5.48 13.03 2.14
N ILE A 74 -5.19 12.35 1.01
CA ILE A 74 -5.27 12.98 -0.32
C ILE A 74 -6.69 13.46 -0.60
N LEU A 75 -7.70 12.61 -0.37
CA LEU A 75 -9.10 12.99 -0.56
C LEU A 75 -9.51 14.15 0.36
N LEU A 76 -8.98 14.18 1.58
CA LEU A 76 -9.19 15.26 2.54
C LEU A 76 -8.28 16.46 2.29
N ARG A 77 -7.41 16.40 1.27
CA ARG A 77 -6.49 17.46 0.86
C ARG A 77 -5.56 17.92 2.00
N ARG A 78 -5.10 16.96 2.79
CA ARG A 78 -4.18 17.22 3.91
C ARG A 78 -2.73 17.02 3.49
N SER A 79 -1.86 17.96 3.87
CA SER A 79 -0.41 17.86 3.58
C SER A 79 0.26 16.66 4.26
N ALA A 80 -0.28 16.17 5.36
CA ALA A 80 0.19 14.97 6.05
C ALA A 80 0.14 13.71 5.16
N ALA A 81 -0.64 13.72 4.07
CA ALA A 81 -0.66 12.65 3.09
C ALA A 81 0.75 12.35 2.53
N VAL A 82 1.56 13.38 2.29
CA VAL A 82 2.91 13.23 1.75
C VAL A 82 3.80 12.40 2.68
N SER A 83 3.77 12.69 3.98
CA SER A 83 4.57 11.97 4.97
C SER A 83 4.14 10.50 5.09
N LEU A 84 2.83 10.24 5.12
CA LEU A 84 2.31 8.87 5.21
C LEU A 84 2.59 8.07 3.95
N LEU A 85 2.45 8.68 2.77
CA LEU A 85 2.76 8.01 1.51
C LEU A 85 4.26 7.77 1.34
N ALA A 86 5.12 8.68 1.83
CA ALA A 86 6.56 8.47 1.86
C ALA A 86 6.92 7.27 2.74
N LEU A 87 6.28 7.15 3.92
CA LEU A 87 6.48 6.02 4.81
C LEU A 87 5.97 4.71 4.18
N SER A 88 4.81 4.75 3.51
CA SER A 88 4.29 3.61 2.76
C SER A 88 5.25 3.19 1.65
N LEU A 89 5.80 4.13 0.90
CA LEU A 89 6.79 3.85 -0.15
C LEU A 89 8.04 3.19 0.42
N ALA A 90 8.55 3.69 1.54
CA ALA A 90 9.70 3.10 2.23
C ALA A 90 9.40 1.66 2.68
N GLY A 91 8.21 1.41 3.22
CA GLY A 91 7.76 0.07 3.58
C GLY A 91 7.63 -0.86 2.35
N ALA A 92 7.08 -0.36 1.25
CA ALA A 92 6.97 -1.10 0.01
C ALA A 92 8.34 -1.45 -0.59
N ALA A 93 9.29 -0.52 -0.54
CA ALA A 93 10.68 -0.79 -0.93
C ALA A 93 11.32 -1.86 -0.04
N GLY A 94 11.08 -1.81 1.26
CA GLY A 94 11.50 -2.85 2.20
C GLY A 94 10.90 -4.21 1.87
N MET A 95 9.63 -4.28 1.51
CA MET A 95 8.99 -5.53 1.08
C MET A 95 9.52 -6.03 -0.26
N LEU A 96 9.92 -5.14 -1.16
CA LEU A 96 10.62 -5.55 -2.38
C LEU A 96 11.96 -6.23 -2.05
N LEU A 97 12.72 -5.68 -1.14
CA LEU A 97 13.98 -6.29 -0.67
C LEU A 97 13.71 -7.66 -0.04
N VAL A 98 12.66 -7.79 0.76
CA VAL A 98 12.22 -9.07 1.32
C VAL A 98 11.92 -10.07 0.19
N ALA A 99 11.20 -9.65 -0.85
CA ALA A 99 10.85 -10.50 -1.98
C ALA A 99 12.08 -10.94 -2.80
N LEU A 100 13.14 -10.11 -2.84
CA LEU A 100 14.41 -10.47 -3.51
C LEU A 100 15.22 -11.47 -2.68
N VAL A 101 15.19 -11.34 -1.35
CA VAL A 101 15.90 -12.25 -0.43
C VAL A 101 15.13 -13.57 -0.24
N TYR A 102 13.81 -13.50 -0.19
CA TYR A 102 12.91 -14.64 0.00
C TYR A 102 11.92 -14.72 -1.18
N PRO A 103 12.35 -15.25 -2.33
CA PRO A 103 11.50 -15.28 -3.54
C PRO A 103 10.23 -16.11 -3.33
N ALA A 104 9.08 -15.54 -3.71
CA ALA A 104 7.81 -16.23 -3.64
C ALA A 104 7.59 -17.18 -4.83
N PRO A 105 6.84 -18.29 -4.64
CA PRO A 105 6.41 -19.13 -5.75
C PRO A 105 5.58 -18.31 -6.77
N GLY A 106 5.93 -18.36 -8.05
CA GLY A 106 5.18 -17.70 -9.12
C GLY A 106 5.57 -16.24 -9.41
N GLY A 107 6.56 -15.68 -8.69
CA GLY A 107 7.09 -14.34 -8.95
C GLY A 107 6.37 -13.20 -8.23
N SER A 108 6.98 -12.01 -8.23
CA SER A 108 6.59 -10.88 -7.38
C SER A 108 6.18 -9.61 -8.16
N THR A 109 5.55 -9.75 -9.31
CA THR A 109 5.12 -8.61 -10.14
C THR A 109 4.19 -7.64 -9.40
N GLY A 110 3.40 -8.13 -8.43
CA GLY A 110 2.52 -7.31 -7.61
C GLY A 110 3.24 -6.25 -6.77
N PHE A 111 4.44 -6.56 -6.25
CA PHE A 111 5.21 -5.60 -5.45
C PHE A 111 5.74 -4.45 -6.31
N ALA A 112 6.24 -4.72 -7.51
CA ALA A 112 6.70 -3.68 -8.41
C ALA A 112 5.56 -2.72 -8.78
N ALA A 113 4.38 -3.26 -9.11
CA ALA A 113 3.19 -2.46 -9.38
C ALA A 113 2.77 -1.62 -8.17
N GLY A 114 2.84 -2.19 -6.96
CA GLY A 114 2.54 -1.48 -5.71
C GLY A 114 3.47 -0.29 -5.47
N ILE A 115 4.78 -0.45 -5.70
CA ILE A 115 5.76 0.64 -5.55
C ILE A 115 5.47 1.77 -6.54
N VAL A 116 5.21 1.45 -7.80
CA VAL A 116 4.87 2.45 -8.82
C VAL A 116 3.60 3.20 -8.44
N ALA A 117 2.57 2.49 -7.97
CA ALA A 117 1.31 3.11 -7.53
C ALA A 117 1.54 4.08 -6.36
N VAL A 118 2.30 3.68 -5.33
CA VAL A 118 2.59 4.55 -4.18
C VAL A 118 3.44 5.75 -4.58
N ALA A 119 4.43 5.57 -5.47
CA ALA A 119 5.24 6.67 -5.98
C ALA A 119 4.39 7.71 -6.73
N ALA A 120 3.44 7.25 -7.56
CA ALA A 120 2.50 8.13 -8.25
C ALA A 120 1.60 8.90 -7.27
N LEU A 121 1.12 8.23 -6.22
CA LEU A 121 0.32 8.86 -5.17
C LEU A 121 1.11 9.91 -4.38
N LEU A 122 2.40 9.65 -4.13
CA LEU A 122 3.29 10.60 -3.48
C LEU A 122 3.44 11.87 -4.31
N ASP A 123 3.60 11.74 -5.64
CA ASP A 123 3.65 12.90 -6.54
C ASP A 123 2.35 13.71 -6.49
N VAL A 124 1.20 13.04 -6.53
CA VAL A 124 -0.11 13.69 -6.39
C VAL A 124 -0.23 14.41 -5.04
N GLY A 125 0.17 13.74 -3.95
CA GLY A 125 0.16 14.32 -2.61
C GLY A 125 1.01 15.58 -2.52
N GLN A 126 2.21 15.57 -3.13
CA GLN A 126 3.08 16.74 -3.18
C GLN A 126 2.45 17.89 -3.96
N ARG A 127 1.80 17.61 -5.09
CA ARG A 127 1.10 18.62 -5.88
C ARG A 127 -0.03 19.28 -5.09
N VAL A 128 -0.81 18.47 -4.38
CA VAL A 128 -1.87 18.95 -3.50
C VAL A 128 -1.31 19.86 -2.38
N ALA A 129 -0.20 19.46 -1.76
CA ALA A 129 0.44 20.23 -0.71
C ALA A 129 1.01 21.56 -1.21
N ARG A 130 1.56 21.59 -2.43
CA ARG A 130 2.12 22.81 -3.04
C ARG A 130 1.05 23.76 -3.57
N GLY A 131 -0.14 23.25 -3.92
CA GLY A 131 -1.26 24.05 -4.41
C GLY A 131 -2.02 24.81 -3.33
N ARG A 132 -1.52 24.77 -2.13
CA ARG A 132 -2.02 25.51 -0.97
C ARG A 132 -1.11 26.70 -0.71
#